data_282c2d2948d41ce38c4a6f24cf351399
#
_entry.id   282c2d2948d41ce38c4a6f24cf351399
#
_cell.length_a   1.000
_cell.length_b   1.000
_cell.length_c   1.000
_cell.angle_alpha   90.00
_cell.angle_beta   90.00
_cell.angle_gamma   90.00
#
_symmetry.space_group_name_H-M   'P 1'
#
loop_
_entity.id
_entity.type
_entity.pdbx_description
1 polymer ?
#
loop_
_entity_poly.entity_id
_entity_poly.type
_entity_poly.pdbx_seq_one_letter_code
_entity_poly.pdbx_strand_id
1 'polypeptide(L)'
;MIISKENIIEYFKSGIKDEKNFKIGIEHEKFLFNSKNNRRIDYPKVREMFSALNEFGWSSNKEKGNIVGLSKEGKNITLEPGNQIELSGDKLSNIHEACAESQDYLFELRQVTKKLDINIVSAGFDPISKLHEVPNNPKERYELMTEDMPKGGALSLDMMYRTCGTQINIDYASENDFIKKFRIVNSIVPITIALFSNSSIVEKKNSSYLSYRSKVWQNTSRGGCLLYTSDAADERSSVD
;
A
#
# COMPACT_ATOMS: atom_id res chain seq x y z
N MET A 1 0.22 4.34 27.44
CA MET A 1 0.88 5.67 27.36
C MET A 1 -0.15 6.61 26.76
N ILE A 2 -0.52 7.69 27.47
CA ILE A 2 -1.42 8.72 26.93
C ILE A 2 -0.59 9.59 26.00
N ILE A 3 -0.92 9.61 24.71
CA ILE A 3 -0.24 10.47 23.73
C ILE A 3 -0.91 11.85 23.83
N SER A 4 -0.15 12.89 24.22
CA SER A 4 -0.63 14.26 24.25
C SER A 4 -0.59 14.90 22.86
N LYS A 5 -1.31 16.00 22.67
CA LYS A 5 -1.25 16.80 21.44
C LYS A 5 0.17 17.27 21.14
N GLU A 6 0.91 17.64 22.18
CA GLU A 6 2.31 18.09 22.08
C GLU A 6 3.21 16.96 21.55
N ASN A 7 3.03 15.73 22.02
CA ASN A 7 3.80 14.58 21.50
C ASN A 7 3.56 14.36 20.00
N ILE A 8 2.32 14.55 19.54
CA ILE A 8 1.98 14.43 18.11
C ILE A 8 2.67 15.55 17.31
N ILE A 9 2.60 16.80 17.80
CA ILE A 9 3.25 17.95 17.16
C ILE A 9 4.77 17.73 17.06
N GLU A 10 5.41 17.32 18.15
CA GLU A 10 6.86 17.04 18.15
C GLU A 10 7.23 15.89 17.19
N TYR A 11 6.40 14.88 17.07
CA TYR A 11 6.61 13.82 16.08
C TYR A 11 6.63 14.36 14.65
N PHE A 12 5.66 15.21 14.27
CA PHE A 12 5.66 15.84 12.94
C PHE A 12 6.84 16.80 12.75
N LYS A 13 7.20 17.58 13.79
CA LYS A 13 8.37 18.46 13.72
C LYS A 13 9.68 17.70 13.54
N SER A 14 9.80 16.51 14.12
CA SER A 14 10.99 15.66 13.93
C SER A 14 11.20 15.18 12.50
N GLY A 15 10.15 15.21 11.67
CA GLY A 15 10.21 14.90 10.24
C GLY A 15 10.73 16.04 9.36
N ILE A 16 10.89 17.25 9.90
CA ILE A 16 11.38 18.42 9.14
C ILE A 16 12.83 18.18 8.70
N LYS A 17 13.12 18.42 7.41
CA LYS A 17 14.44 18.27 6.81
C LYS A 17 14.85 19.52 6.03
N ASP A 18 16.14 19.75 5.93
CA ASP A 18 16.72 20.71 4.99
C ASP A 18 16.41 20.25 3.54
N GLU A 19 15.98 21.15 2.66
CA GLU A 19 15.61 20.84 1.28
C GLU A 19 16.68 20.09 0.49
N LYS A 20 17.96 20.37 0.74
CA LYS A 20 19.09 19.64 0.13
C LYS A 20 19.12 18.14 0.49
N ASN A 21 18.44 17.76 1.57
CA ASN A 21 18.37 16.40 2.08
C ASN A 21 17.04 15.71 1.74
N PHE A 22 16.18 16.33 0.92
CA PHE A 22 14.90 15.72 0.52
C PHE A 22 15.11 14.42 -0.22
N LYS A 23 14.27 13.45 0.13
CA LYS A 23 14.20 12.14 -0.49
C LYS A 23 12.77 11.81 -0.89
N ILE A 24 12.65 10.85 -1.77
CA ILE A 24 11.40 10.24 -2.19
C ILE A 24 11.43 8.79 -1.71
N GLY A 25 10.38 8.34 -1.04
CA GLY A 25 10.14 6.92 -0.77
C GLY A 25 9.01 6.41 -1.65
N ILE A 26 9.12 5.19 -2.14
CA ILE A 26 8.06 4.58 -2.96
C ILE A 26 7.72 3.22 -2.38
N GLU A 27 6.41 2.94 -2.26
CA GLU A 27 5.87 1.65 -1.85
C GLU A 27 5.07 1.06 -3.00
N HIS A 28 5.28 -0.23 -3.26
CA HIS A 28 4.62 -0.94 -4.36
C HIS A 28 3.95 -2.21 -3.85
N GLU A 29 2.64 -2.24 -3.88
CA GLU A 29 1.88 -3.45 -3.57
C GLU A 29 1.59 -4.29 -4.82
N LYS A 30 1.53 -5.61 -4.65
CA LYS A 30 1.24 -6.57 -5.72
C LYS A 30 0.36 -7.70 -5.20
N PHE A 31 -0.61 -8.09 -6.04
CA PHE A 31 -1.32 -9.35 -5.87
C PHE A 31 -0.51 -10.52 -6.40
N LEU A 32 -0.64 -11.66 -5.74
CA LEU A 32 0.00 -12.91 -6.12
C LEU A 32 -1.06 -13.97 -6.39
N PHE A 33 -1.05 -14.52 -7.59
CA PHE A 33 -1.98 -15.56 -8.04
C PHE A 33 -1.22 -16.81 -8.49
N ASN A 34 -1.78 -17.96 -8.24
CA ASN A 34 -1.30 -19.19 -8.84
C ASN A 34 -1.57 -19.15 -10.35
N SER A 35 -0.53 -19.39 -11.18
CA SER A 35 -0.61 -19.26 -12.63
C SER A 35 -1.50 -20.30 -13.31
N LYS A 36 -1.75 -21.46 -12.64
CA LYS A 36 -2.54 -22.58 -13.21
C LYS A 36 -4.04 -22.42 -12.99
N ASN A 37 -4.46 -21.84 -11.86
CA ASN A 37 -5.88 -21.77 -11.50
C ASN A 37 -6.39 -20.34 -11.20
N ASN A 38 -5.51 -19.33 -11.26
CA ASN A 38 -5.81 -17.93 -10.98
C ASN A 38 -6.40 -17.67 -9.57
N ARG A 39 -6.13 -18.54 -8.59
CA ARG A 39 -6.48 -18.29 -7.19
C ARG A 39 -5.36 -17.52 -6.50
N ARG A 40 -5.71 -16.72 -5.50
CA ARG A 40 -4.73 -16.09 -4.61
C ARG A 40 -3.87 -17.16 -3.96
N ILE A 41 -2.57 -16.93 -3.87
CA ILE A 41 -1.67 -17.89 -3.20
C ILE A 41 -1.87 -17.84 -1.69
N ASP A 42 -1.75 -18.99 -1.06
CA ASP A 42 -1.82 -19.13 0.39
C ASP A 42 -0.47 -18.79 1.08
N TYR A 43 -0.49 -18.69 2.39
CA TYR A 43 0.71 -18.34 3.16
C TYR A 43 1.86 -19.38 3.01
N PRO A 44 1.63 -20.72 2.99
CA PRO A 44 2.69 -21.67 2.69
C PRO A 44 3.45 -21.37 1.41
N LYS A 45 2.73 -20.95 0.35
CA LYS A 45 3.35 -20.60 -0.94
C LYS A 45 4.08 -19.25 -0.88
N VAL A 46 3.57 -18.27 -0.12
CA VAL A 46 4.30 -17.01 0.16
C VAL A 46 5.60 -17.31 0.90
N ARG A 47 5.58 -18.16 1.91
CA ARG A 47 6.77 -18.54 2.67
C ARG A 47 7.84 -19.20 1.78
N GLU A 48 7.43 -20.07 0.84
CA GLU A 48 8.32 -20.66 -0.14
C GLU A 48 8.96 -19.57 -1.03
N MET A 49 8.17 -18.64 -1.52
CA MET A 49 8.64 -17.50 -2.32
C MET A 49 9.61 -16.62 -1.54
N PHE A 50 9.29 -16.27 -0.30
CA PHE A 50 10.17 -15.47 0.56
C PHE A 50 11.50 -16.18 0.86
N SER A 51 11.46 -17.49 1.09
CA SER A 51 12.69 -18.27 1.28
C SER A 51 13.56 -18.30 0.03
N ALA A 52 12.95 -18.37 -1.16
CA ALA A 52 13.69 -18.34 -2.41
C ALA A 52 14.30 -16.95 -2.72
N LEU A 53 13.67 -15.86 -2.27
CA LEU A 53 14.23 -14.51 -2.41
C LEU A 53 15.51 -14.31 -1.57
N ASN A 54 15.78 -15.15 -0.58
CA ASN A 54 17.05 -15.10 0.15
C ASN A 54 18.28 -15.35 -0.76
N GLU A 55 18.11 -16.05 -1.90
CA GLU A 55 19.17 -16.23 -2.91
C GLU A 55 19.66 -14.91 -3.52
N PHE A 56 18.81 -13.86 -3.46
CA PHE A 56 19.11 -12.51 -3.93
C PHE A 56 19.58 -11.56 -2.81
N GLY A 57 19.94 -12.10 -1.63
CA GLY A 57 20.44 -11.32 -0.50
C GLY A 57 19.38 -10.74 0.43
N TRP A 58 18.11 -11.14 0.27
CA TRP A 58 17.05 -10.77 1.22
C TRP A 58 17.18 -11.59 2.51
N SER A 59 16.98 -10.95 3.65
CA SER A 59 16.95 -11.56 4.98
C SER A 59 15.52 -11.66 5.51
N SER A 60 15.14 -12.82 6.05
CA SER A 60 13.77 -13.06 6.50
C SER A 60 13.46 -12.39 7.84
N ASN A 61 12.37 -11.62 7.88
CA ASN A 61 11.78 -11.05 9.10
C ASN A 61 10.68 -11.99 9.62
N LYS A 62 10.71 -12.32 10.91
CA LYS A 62 9.80 -13.30 11.50
C LYS A 62 8.96 -12.70 12.63
N GLU A 63 7.69 -13.14 12.70
CA GLU A 63 6.77 -12.91 13.80
C GLU A 63 6.28 -14.27 14.32
N LYS A 64 6.47 -14.55 15.60
CA LYS A 64 6.11 -15.86 16.22
C LYS A 64 6.59 -17.09 15.40
N GLY A 65 7.78 -17.01 14.80
CA GLY A 65 8.37 -18.07 13.97
C GLY A 65 7.94 -18.09 12.49
N ASN A 66 6.93 -17.32 12.12
CA ASN A 66 6.46 -17.18 10.74
C ASN A 66 7.23 -16.09 10.01
N ILE A 67 7.62 -16.32 8.74
CA ILE A 67 8.23 -15.30 7.89
C ILE A 67 7.10 -14.36 7.42
N VAL A 68 7.16 -13.10 7.82
CA VAL A 68 6.14 -12.08 7.50
C VAL A 68 6.68 -10.92 6.66
N GLY A 69 7.94 -10.99 6.29
CA GLY A 69 8.59 -9.99 5.46
C GLY A 69 10.05 -10.32 5.21
N LEU A 70 10.69 -9.48 4.43
CA LEU A 70 12.11 -9.56 4.08
C LEU A 70 12.75 -8.19 4.19
N SER A 71 14.06 -8.12 4.44
CA SER A 71 14.84 -6.89 4.46
C SER A 71 16.11 -7.03 3.64
N LYS A 72 16.49 -5.98 2.91
CA LYS A 72 17.73 -5.91 2.12
C LYS A 72 18.17 -4.45 1.97
N GLU A 73 19.34 -4.08 2.49
CA GLU A 73 19.97 -2.78 2.23
C GLU A 73 19.02 -1.57 2.42
N GLY A 74 18.32 -1.51 3.56
CA GLY A 74 17.37 -0.42 3.86
C GLY A 74 15.97 -0.59 3.28
N LYS A 75 15.76 -1.52 2.34
CA LYS A 75 14.47 -1.86 1.73
C LYS A 75 13.79 -3.00 2.47
N ASN A 76 12.47 -3.05 2.42
CA ASN A 76 11.69 -4.13 2.99
C ASN A 76 10.66 -4.65 1.99
N ILE A 77 10.42 -5.95 2.02
CA ILE A 77 9.21 -6.55 1.44
C ILE A 77 8.33 -6.97 2.61
N THR A 78 7.11 -6.45 2.69
CA THR A 78 6.14 -6.81 3.73
C THR A 78 5.01 -7.65 3.16
N LEU A 79 4.45 -8.49 4.04
CA LEU A 79 3.27 -9.28 3.74
C LEU A 79 2.04 -8.51 4.18
N GLU A 80 1.11 -8.26 3.26
CA GLU A 80 -0.13 -7.53 3.49
C GLU A 80 -1.32 -8.48 3.68
N PRO A 81 -2.49 -8.02 4.20
CA PRO A 81 -3.55 -8.89 4.78
C PRO A 81 -3.95 -10.09 3.93
N GLY A 82 -4.24 -9.94 2.67
CA GLY A 82 -4.64 -11.03 1.78
C GLY A 82 -3.48 -11.69 1.03
N ASN A 83 -2.29 -11.76 1.64
CA ASN A 83 -1.05 -12.21 0.99
C ASN A 83 -0.63 -11.33 -0.21
N GLN A 84 -1.05 -10.06 -0.27
CA GLN A 84 -0.35 -9.08 -1.11
C GLN A 84 1.06 -8.90 -0.55
N ILE A 85 1.99 -8.59 -1.44
CA ILE A 85 3.35 -8.19 -1.03
C ILE A 85 3.56 -6.73 -1.35
N GLU A 86 4.25 -6.03 -0.46
CA GLU A 86 4.60 -4.63 -0.62
C GLU A 86 6.12 -4.48 -0.57
N LEU A 87 6.69 -3.82 -1.57
CA LEU A 87 8.03 -3.26 -1.47
C LEU A 87 7.92 -1.89 -0.79
N SER A 88 8.52 -1.72 0.36
CA SER A 88 8.86 -0.42 0.93
C SER A 88 10.30 -0.10 0.55
N GLY A 89 10.47 0.78 -0.45
CA GLY A 89 11.75 1.10 -1.06
C GLY A 89 12.66 1.94 -0.17
N ASP A 90 13.86 2.24 -0.67
CA ASP A 90 14.85 3.07 0.01
C ASP A 90 14.51 4.57 -0.13
N LYS A 91 15.35 5.41 0.48
CA LYS A 91 15.28 6.88 0.41
C LYS A 91 15.98 7.33 -0.88
N LEU A 92 15.22 7.66 -1.90
CA LEU A 92 15.68 7.95 -3.25
C LEU A 92 15.84 9.46 -3.49
N SER A 93 16.82 9.83 -4.31
CA SER A 93 17.10 11.25 -4.60
C SER A 93 16.38 11.75 -5.85
N ASN A 94 15.99 10.84 -6.75
CA ASN A 94 15.38 11.18 -8.02
C ASN A 94 14.60 10.00 -8.64
N ILE A 95 13.86 10.28 -9.71
CA ILE A 95 13.03 9.29 -10.39
C ILE A 95 13.85 8.16 -11.07
N HIS A 96 15.10 8.40 -11.45
CA HIS A 96 15.92 7.37 -12.09
C HIS A 96 16.34 6.31 -11.07
N GLU A 97 16.67 6.73 -9.83
CA GLU A 97 16.92 5.79 -8.73
C GLU A 97 15.65 4.97 -8.42
N ALA A 98 14.48 5.60 -8.41
CA ALA A 98 13.19 4.93 -8.20
C ALA A 98 12.88 3.91 -9.30
N CYS A 99 13.19 4.25 -10.56
CA CYS A 99 13.03 3.34 -11.69
C CYS A 99 13.98 2.14 -11.58
N ALA A 100 15.25 2.36 -11.23
CA ALA A 100 16.23 1.31 -11.05
C ALA A 100 15.83 0.35 -9.93
N GLU A 101 15.46 0.88 -8.75
CA GLU A 101 14.99 0.08 -7.61
C GLU A 101 13.77 -0.79 -7.99
N SER A 102 12.79 -0.21 -8.68
CA SER A 102 11.61 -0.95 -9.12
C SER A 102 11.95 -2.05 -10.13
N GLN A 103 12.90 -1.80 -11.04
CA GLN A 103 13.33 -2.79 -12.02
C GLN A 103 14.10 -3.95 -11.37
N ASP A 104 15.02 -3.66 -10.46
CA ASP A 104 15.78 -4.68 -9.73
C ASP A 104 14.83 -5.57 -8.90
N TYR A 105 13.95 -4.96 -8.14
CA TYR A 105 12.92 -5.69 -7.40
C TYR A 105 12.07 -6.60 -8.27
N LEU A 106 11.55 -6.07 -9.38
CA LEU A 106 10.73 -6.85 -10.30
C LEU A 106 11.53 -7.95 -10.99
N PHE A 107 12.80 -7.73 -11.27
CA PHE A 107 13.67 -8.75 -11.84
C PHE A 107 13.83 -9.93 -10.86
N GLU A 108 14.25 -9.66 -9.62
CA GLU A 108 14.44 -10.69 -8.58
C GLU A 108 13.13 -11.45 -8.32
N LEU A 109 12.03 -10.72 -8.15
CA LEU A 109 10.71 -11.30 -7.90
C LEU A 109 10.25 -12.22 -9.04
N ARG A 110 10.44 -11.81 -10.30
CA ARG A 110 10.09 -12.63 -11.48
C ARG A 110 10.91 -13.89 -11.60
N GLN A 111 12.22 -13.88 -11.22
CA GLN A 111 13.03 -15.10 -11.24
C GLN A 111 12.46 -16.16 -10.30
N VAL A 112 12.01 -15.76 -9.12
CA VAL A 112 11.42 -16.65 -8.11
C VAL A 112 10.00 -17.07 -8.51
N THR A 113 9.13 -16.13 -8.84
CA THR A 113 7.71 -16.40 -9.09
C THR A 113 7.50 -17.29 -10.31
N LYS A 114 8.35 -17.16 -11.34
CA LYS A 114 8.33 -18.05 -12.50
C LYS A 114 8.61 -19.52 -12.15
N LYS A 115 9.55 -19.77 -11.24
CA LYS A 115 9.88 -21.13 -10.77
C LYS A 115 8.75 -21.73 -9.90
N LEU A 116 7.95 -20.88 -9.27
CA LEU A 116 6.93 -21.28 -8.29
C LEU A 116 5.50 -21.28 -8.85
N ASP A 117 5.32 -21.09 -10.14
CA ASP A 117 3.99 -20.97 -10.79
C ASP A 117 3.14 -19.83 -10.19
N ILE A 118 3.75 -18.67 -9.94
CA ILE A 118 3.08 -17.49 -9.38
C ILE A 118 3.04 -16.38 -10.43
N ASN A 119 1.86 -15.81 -10.67
CA ASN A 119 1.64 -14.59 -11.42
C ASN A 119 1.60 -13.38 -10.49
N ILE A 120 2.33 -12.33 -10.84
CA ILE A 120 2.32 -11.04 -10.18
C ILE A 120 1.35 -10.13 -10.92
N VAL A 121 0.40 -9.53 -10.20
CA VAL A 121 -0.60 -8.64 -10.78
C VAL A 121 -0.55 -7.28 -10.09
N SER A 122 -0.37 -6.23 -10.91
CA SER A 122 -0.47 -4.82 -10.48
C SER A 122 -1.84 -4.29 -10.90
N ALA A 123 -2.78 -4.24 -9.96
CA ALA A 123 -4.12 -3.70 -10.16
C ALA A 123 -4.56 -2.99 -8.86
N GLY A 124 -5.41 -1.99 -8.97
CA GLY A 124 -5.90 -1.27 -7.79
C GLY A 124 -6.87 -2.07 -6.93
N PHE A 125 -7.51 -3.09 -7.52
CA PHE A 125 -8.42 -4.00 -6.83
C PHE A 125 -8.29 -5.41 -7.40
N ASP A 126 -8.49 -6.45 -6.57
CA ASP A 126 -8.45 -7.85 -6.99
C ASP A 126 -9.52 -8.12 -8.06
N PRO A 127 -9.11 -8.42 -9.31
CA PRO A 127 -10.06 -8.57 -10.40
C PRO A 127 -10.77 -9.92 -10.43
N ILE A 128 -10.34 -10.88 -9.61
CA ILE A 128 -10.73 -12.30 -9.75
C ILE A 128 -11.46 -12.81 -8.52
N SER A 129 -10.88 -12.65 -7.34
CA SER A 129 -11.31 -13.34 -6.12
C SER A 129 -12.50 -12.64 -5.46
N LYS A 130 -13.40 -13.42 -4.89
CA LYS A 130 -14.36 -12.94 -3.90
C LYS A 130 -13.67 -12.77 -2.54
N LEU A 131 -14.22 -11.95 -1.66
CA LEU A 131 -13.63 -11.68 -0.36
C LEU A 131 -13.35 -12.97 0.45
N HIS A 132 -14.30 -13.90 0.49
CA HIS A 132 -14.16 -15.16 1.23
C HIS A 132 -13.18 -16.17 0.60
N GLU A 133 -12.71 -15.92 -0.62
CA GLU A 133 -11.72 -16.74 -1.32
C GLU A 133 -10.29 -16.24 -1.07
N VAL A 134 -10.13 -15.05 -0.47
CA VAL A 134 -8.82 -14.46 -0.19
C VAL A 134 -8.23 -15.09 1.07
N PRO A 135 -7.05 -15.70 1.02
CA PRO A 135 -6.46 -16.36 2.18
C PRO A 135 -5.90 -15.36 3.19
N ASN A 136 -5.95 -15.70 4.46
CA ASN A 136 -5.28 -14.98 5.54
C ASN A 136 -3.80 -15.35 5.66
N ASN A 137 -3.08 -14.56 6.43
CA ASN A 137 -1.70 -14.82 6.83
C ASN A 137 -1.52 -14.72 8.36
N PRO A 138 -0.39 -15.17 8.92
CA PRO A 138 -0.21 -15.33 10.37
C PRO A 138 0.17 -14.04 11.13
N LYS A 139 -0.03 -12.84 10.56
CA LYS A 139 0.19 -11.59 11.29
C LYS A 139 -0.97 -11.31 12.24
N GLU A 140 -0.69 -11.24 13.55
CA GLU A 140 -1.68 -11.05 14.61
C GLU A 140 -2.50 -9.75 14.42
N ARG A 141 -1.85 -8.67 13.95
CA ARG A 141 -2.54 -7.41 13.69
C ARG A 141 -3.68 -7.55 12.70
N TYR A 142 -3.60 -8.48 11.75
CA TYR A 142 -4.63 -8.66 10.73
C TYR A 142 -5.83 -9.46 11.25
N GLU A 143 -5.65 -10.33 12.23
CA GLU A 143 -6.76 -10.96 12.95
C GLU A 143 -7.60 -9.89 13.65
N LEU A 144 -6.95 -9.03 14.45
CA LEU A 144 -7.61 -7.92 15.15
C LEU A 144 -8.30 -6.95 14.17
N MET A 145 -7.64 -6.61 13.07
CA MET A 145 -8.21 -5.74 12.06
C MET A 145 -9.43 -6.37 11.37
N THR A 146 -9.41 -7.67 11.12
CA THR A 146 -10.53 -8.40 10.50
C THR A 146 -11.79 -8.36 11.37
N GLU A 147 -11.64 -8.38 12.67
CA GLU A 147 -12.74 -8.27 13.63
C GLU A 147 -13.27 -6.83 13.78
N ASP A 148 -12.37 -5.84 13.70
CA ASP A 148 -12.71 -4.44 13.96
C ASP A 148 -13.19 -3.68 12.72
N MET A 149 -12.56 -3.89 11.57
CA MET A 149 -12.79 -3.14 10.34
C MET A 149 -14.25 -3.16 9.83
N PRO A 150 -15.02 -4.27 9.94
CA PRO A 150 -16.42 -4.29 9.51
C PRO A 150 -17.32 -3.30 10.26
N LYS A 151 -16.97 -2.93 11.49
CA LYS A 151 -17.71 -1.94 12.30
C LYS A 151 -17.65 -0.54 11.69
N GLY A 152 -16.65 -0.28 10.87
CA GLY A 152 -16.37 1.03 10.30
C GLY A 152 -16.78 1.24 8.85
N GLY A 153 -17.39 0.26 8.18
CA GLY A 153 -17.86 0.42 6.79
C GLY A 153 -18.04 -0.90 6.06
N ALA A 154 -19.01 -0.94 5.16
CA ALA A 154 -19.43 -2.15 4.46
C ALA A 154 -18.34 -2.77 3.56
N LEU A 155 -17.40 -1.95 3.05
CA LEU A 155 -16.31 -2.41 2.19
C LEU A 155 -14.93 -2.35 2.86
N SER A 156 -14.89 -2.27 4.20
CA SER A 156 -13.62 -2.18 4.94
C SER A 156 -12.76 -3.42 4.81
N LEU A 157 -13.35 -4.63 4.77
CA LEU A 157 -12.60 -5.86 4.50
C LEU A 157 -12.16 -5.95 3.04
N ASP A 158 -12.96 -5.47 2.09
CA ASP A 158 -12.55 -5.36 0.69
C ASP A 158 -11.35 -4.44 0.52
N MET A 159 -11.33 -3.30 1.22
CA MET A 159 -10.19 -2.40 1.25
C MET A 159 -8.95 -3.12 1.77
N MET A 160 -9.06 -3.84 2.88
CA MET A 160 -7.97 -4.51 3.55
C MET A 160 -7.40 -5.68 2.72
N TYR A 161 -8.25 -6.53 2.17
CA TYR A 161 -7.86 -7.80 1.55
C TYR A 161 -7.74 -7.76 0.02
N ARG A 162 -8.39 -6.80 -0.63
CA ARG A 162 -8.58 -6.80 -2.08
C ARG A 162 -8.09 -5.53 -2.77
N THR A 163 -7.38 -4.62 -2.08
CA THR A 163 -6.74 -3.47 -2.72
C THR A 163 -5.22 -3.60 -2.76
N CYS A 164 -4.63 -3.03 -3.79
CA CYS A 164 -3.20 -2.73 -3.89
C CYS A 164 -3.02 -1.31 -4.42
N GLY A 165 -1.91 -0.69 -4.08
CA GLY A 165 -1.59 0.66 -4.50
C GLY A 165 -0.10 0.86 -4.77
N THR A 166 0.22 2.06 -5.23
CA THR A 166 1.56 2.63 -5.18
C THR A 166 1.46 3.86 -4.31
N GLN A 167 2.31 3.95 -3.29
CA GLN A 167 2.40 5.10 -2.40
C GLN A 167 3.69 5.85 -2.66
N ILE A 168 3.62 7.17 -2.68
CA ILE A 168 4.78 8.06 -2.81
C ILE A 168 4.89 8.88 -1.54
N ASN A 169 6.03 8.80 -0.87
CA ASN A 169 6.36 9.53 0.34
C ASN A 169 7.30 10.69 -0.01
N ILE A 170 6.97 11.90 0.41
CA ILE A 170 7.75 13.11 0.15
C ILE A 170 8.07 13.84 1.44
N ASP A 171 9.28 14.38 1.52
CA ASP A 171 9.77 15.15 2.66
C ASP A 171 9.21 16.58 2.67
N TYR A 172 9.33 17.28 3.81
CA TYR A 172 8.97 18.68 3.99
C TYR A 172 9.99 19.43 4.85
N ALA A 173 10.15 20.74 4.57
CA ALA A 173 11.15 21.60 5.21
C ALA A 173 10.62 22.43 6.40
N SER A 174 9.31 22.58 6.52
CA SER A 174 8.66 23.37 7.56
C SER A 174 7.17 23.02 7.65
N GLU A 175 6.49 23.51 8.69
CA GLU A 175 5.04 23.42 8.80
C GLU A 175 4.34 24.07 7.61
N ASN A 176 4.77 25.24 7.16
CA ASN A 176 4.22 25.92 5.99
C ASN A 176 4.42 25.13 4.68
N ASP A 177 5.58 24.50 4.52
CA ASP A 177 5.85 23.63 3.37
C ASP A 177 4.96 22.40 3.40
N PHE A 178 4.81 21.77 4.59
CA PHE A 178 3.88 20.66 4.78
C PHE A 178 2.44 21.05 4.40
N ILE A 179 1.92 22.17 4.93
CA ILE A 179 0.56 22.64 4.64
C ILE A 179 0.37 22.87 3.14
N LYS A 180 1.35 23.50 2.47
CA LYS A 180 1.32 23.75 1.03
C LYS A 180 1.28 22.43 0.24
N LYS A 181 2.18 21.49 0.53
CA LYS A 181 2.23 20.17 -0.11
C LYS A 181 0.95 19.39 0.12
N PHE A 182 0.44 19.36 1.35
CA PHE A 182 -0.79 18.68 1.71
C PHE A 182 -2.00 19.22 0.92
N ARG A 183 -2.14 20.55 0.79
CA ARG A 183 -3.19 21.18 -0.02
C ARG A 183 -3.07 20.82 -1.50
N ILE A 184 -1.87 20.88 -2.07
CA ILE A 184 -1.62 20.52 -3.47
C ILE A 184 -2.01 19.05 -3.71
N VAL A 185 -1.53 18.13 -2.88
CA VAL A 185 -1.81 16.70 -3.03
C VAL A 185 -3.32 16.44 -2.99
N ASN A 186 -4.04 17.04 -2.02
CA ASN A 186 -5.50 16.88 -1.95
C ASN A 186 -6.22 17.47 -3.18
N SER A 187 -5.77 18.62 -3.69
CA SER A 187 -6.37 19.25 -4.86
C SER A 187 -6.22 18.43 -6.15
N ILE A 188 -5.14 17.67 -6.28
CA ILE A 188 -4.88 16.85 -7.48
C ILE A 188 -5.47 15.42 -7.39
N VAL A 189 -6.07 15.03 -6.25
CA VAL A 189 -6.64 13.68 -6.05
C VAL A 189 -7.58 13.26 -7.18
N PRO A 190 -8.56 14.06 -7.64
CA PRO A 190 -9.45 13.65 -8.73
C PRO A 190 -8.71 13.38 -10.04
N ILE A 191 -7.71 14.21 -10.35
CA ILE A 191 -6.87 14.06 -11.56
C ILE A 191 -6.03 12.80 -11.46
N THR A 192 -5.42 12.55 -10.29
CA THR A 192 -4.61 11.36 -10.04
C THR A 192 -5.45 10.08 -10.15
N ILE A 193 -6.66 10.08 -9.58
CA ILE A 193 -7.60 8.96 -9.72
C ILE A 193 -7.93 8.72 -11.19
N ALA A 194 -8.22 9.75 -11.98
CA ALA A 194 -8.55 9.62 -13.39
C ALA A 194 -7.36 9.04 -14.21
N LEU A 195 -6.14 9.54 -13.98
CA LEU A 195 -4.94 9.13 -14.71
C LEU A 195 -4.48 7.70 -14.37
N PHE A 196 -4.61 7.28 -13.12
CA PHE A 196 -4.08 6.00 -12.62
C PHE A 196 -5.14 4.96 -12.31
N SER A 197 -6.38 5.16 -12.78
CA SER A 197 -7.45 4.17 -12.63
C SER A 197 -7.10 2.85 -13.31
N ASN A 198 -7.09 1.74 -12.56
CA ASN A 198 -6.77 0.41 -13.06
C ASN A 198 -7.52 -0.70 -12.30
N SER A 199 -8.77 -0.47 -11.91
CA SER A 199 -9.57 -1.41 -11.12
C SER A 199 -11.03 -1.49 -11.57
N SER A 200 -11.25 -1.59 -12.88
CA SER A 200 -12.60 -1.70 -13.46
C SER A 200 -13.19 -3.11 -13.39
N ILE A 201 -12.38 -4.13 -13.17
CA ILE A 201 -12.82 -5.52 -13.10
C ILE A 201 -12.94 -5.95 -11.63
N VAL A 202 -14.09 -6.54 -11.29
CA VAL A 202 -14.39 -7.09 -9.96
C VAL A 202 -15.03 -8.46 -10.16
N GLU A 203 -14.47 -9.49 -9.53
CA GLU A 203 -14.98 -10.86 -9.62
C GLU A 203 -15.22 -11.31 -11.07
N LYS A 204 -14.24 -11.01 -11.93
CA LYS A 204 -14.23 -11.32 -13.39
C LYS A 204 -15.30 -10.56 -14.20
N LYS A 205 -15.92 -9.52 -13.64
CA LYS A 205 -16.97 -8.73 -14.31
C LYS A 205 -16.58 -7.25 -14.33
N ASN A 206 -17.05 -6.53 -15.35
CA ASN A 206 -16.94 -5.07 -15.37
C ASN A 206 -17.82 -4.46 -14.28
N SER A 207 -17.21 -3.64 -13.41
CA SER A 207 -17.87 -3.00 -12.26
C SER A 207 -18.60 -1.70 -12.60
N SER A 208 -18.51 -1.22 -13.84
CA SER A 208 -18.93 0.12 -14.28
C SER A 208 -18.16 1.29 -13.64
N TYR A 209 -17.09 1.02 -12.90
CA TYR A 209 -16.16 2.01 -12.36
C TYR A 209 -14.80 1.86 -13.03
N LEU A 210 -14.14 2.95 -13.39
CA LEU A 210 -12.74 2.93 -13.84
C LEU A 210 -11.81 2.65 -12.64
N SER A 211 -12.14 3.22 -11.47
CA SER A 211 -11.48 2.97 -10.20
C SER A 211 -12.47 2.41 -9.16
N TYR A 212 -12.70 1.11 -9.17
CA TYR A 212 -13.46 0.45 -8.10
C TYR A 212 -12.76 0.56 -6.75
N ARG A 213 -11.42 0.64 -6.74
CA ARG A 213 -10.63 0.93 -5.54
C ARG A 213 -11.10 2.21 -4.85
N SER A 214 -11.33 3.29 -5.59
CA SER A 214 -11.85 4.55 -5.02
C SER A 214 -13.24 4.37 -4.42
N LYS A 215 -14.13 3.61 -5.08
CA LYS A 215 -15.44 3.24 -4.54
C LYS A 215 -15.31 2.51 -3.19
N VAL A 216 -14.36 1.57 -3.08
CA VAL A 216 -14.11 0.82 -1.85
C VAL A 216 -13.67 1.77 -0.74
N TRP A 217 -12.68 2.63 -0.99
CA TRP A 217 -12.17 3.59 0.01
C TRP A 217 -13.23 4.58 0.48
N GLN A 218 -14.14 5.01 -0.38
CA GLN A 218 -15.30 5.86 0.00
C GLN A 218 -16.29 5.17 0.94
N ASN A 219 -16.27 3.84 1.00
CA ASN A 219 -17.17 3.04 1.85
C ASN A 219 -16.46 2.44 3.08
N THR A 220 -15.38 3.08 3.51
CA THR A 220 -14.68 2.78 4.76
C THR A 220 -14.80 3.98 5.70
N SER A 221 -14.90 3.77 7.02
CA SER A 221 -15.03 4.86 8.01
C SER A 221 -13.82 5.78 8.08
N ARG A 222 -12.65 5.32 7.62
CA ARG A 222 -11.38 6.05 7.73
C ARG A 222 -10.99 6.78 6.43
N GLY A 223 -11.61 6.46 5.31
CA GLY A 223 -11.33 7.08 4.01
C GLY A 223 -12.17 8.32 3.71
N GLY A 224 -13.38 8.41 4.28
CA GLY A 224 -14.37 9.43 3.90
C GLY A 224 -14.02 10.85 4.32
N CYS A 225 -13.37 11.04 5.46
CA CYS A 225 -13.10 12.37 6.02
C CYS A 225 -12.17 13.22 5.11
N LEU A 226 -11.19 12.63 4.46
CA LEU A 226 -10.27 13.36 3.57
C LEU A 226 -10.92 13.77 2.24
N LEU A 227 -11.94 13.04 1.78
CA LEU A 227 -12.68 13.38 0.55
C LEU A 227 -13.64 14.55 0.77
N TYR A 228 -14.21 14.67 1.97
CA TYR A 228 -15.08 15.80 2.32
C TYR A 228 -14.31 17.08 2.65
N THR A 229 -13.07 16.98 3.12
CA THR A 229 -12.27 18.15 3.48
C THR A 229 -11.67 18.86 2.27
N SER A 230 -11.60 18.27 1.09
CA SER A 230 -11.18 18.97 -0.12
C SER A 230 -12.25 19.98 -0.59
N ASP A 231 -13.54 19.65 -0.48
CA ASP A 231 -14.62 20.59 -0.78
C ASP A 231 -14.83 21.61 0.35
N ALA A 232 -14.66 21.20 1.60
CA ALA A 232 -14.77 22.08 2.76
C ALA A 232 -13.59 23.07 2.91
N ALA A 233 -12.48 22.86 2.22
CA ALA A 233 -11.35 23.80 2.25
C ALA A 233 -11.65 25.10 1.51
N ASP A 234 -12.52 25.08 0.49
CA ASP A 234 -12.95 26.27 -0.22
C ASP A 234 -14.00 27.08 0.56
N GLU A 235 -14.80 26.42 1.39
CA GLU A 235 -15.81 27.11 2.22
C GLU A 235 -15.24 27.69 3.52
N ARG A 236 -14.06 27.30 3.94
CA ARG A 236 -13.41 27.77 5.20
C ARG A 236 -12.55 29.02 5.07
N SER A 237 -12.57 29.68 3.95
CA SER A 237 -12.05 31.07 3.87
C SER A 237 -12.91 32.09 4.62
N SER A 238 -13.98 31.65 5.31
CA SER A 238 -14.94 32.49 6.02
C SER A 238 -15.08 32.17 7.51
N VAL A 239 -14.11 31.51 8.14
CA VAL A 239 -14.10 31.37 9.62
C VAL A 239 -12.87 32.07 10.14
N ASP A 240 -13.09 33.30 10.60
CA ASP A 240 -12.21 34.10 11.49
C ASP A 240 -11.86 33.36 12.78
#